data_ba5bdfd6d781e5d533ec04d409230241
#
_entry.id   ba5bdfd6d781e5d533ec04d409230241
#
_cell.length_a   1.000
_cell.length_b   1.000
_cell.length_c   1.000
_cell.angle_alpha   90.00
_cell.angle_beta   90.00
_cell.angle_gamma   90.00
#
_symmetry.space_group_name_H-M   'P 1'
#
loop_
_entity.id
_entity.type
_entity.pdbx_description
1 polymer ?
#
loop_
_entity_poly.entity_id
_entity_poly.type
_entity_poly.pdbx_seq_one_letter_code
_entity_poly.pdbx_strand_id
1 'polypeptide(L)'
;AQLVLEEAARIREIARSGRNQLVGALKLGVIYTVAPYLLPDLIPALHALAPQMPLDLEENLTESLEVSLKSGRLDAAIIALPFAPPGVATALLYEEPFQVVVPSEHKWAKRRSVHPDELVGEHAILLNVGHCFRDQVLDACPELNRQDVPTARTNSLETVRNMVASGLGVSVLPRDALTPKYHSNLVVPVPFTKPAPSRRIALAWRKSFPRPQAIEALRAAIAEVRPATARLASRS
;
A
#
# COMPACT_ATOMS: atom_id res chain seq x y z
N ALA A 1 -20.16 10.28 26.18
CA ALA A 1 -20.80 8.95 26.37
C ALA A 1 -20.21 7.88 25.45
N GLN A 2 -20.09 8.12 24.15
CA GLN A 2 -19.62 7.13 23.18
C GLN A 2 -18.17 6.71 23.42
N LEU A 3 -17.26 7.65 23.65
CA LEU A 3 -15.85 7.40 24.02
C LEU A 3 -15.70 6.50 25.27
N VAL A 4 -16.56 6.69 26.28
CA VAL A 4 -16.53 5.89 27.51
C VAL A 4 -16.97 4.44 27.23
N LEU A 5 -17.95 4.25 26.37
CA LEU A 5 -18.40 2.90 25.98
C LEU A 5 -17.36 2.18 25.12
N GLU A 6 -16.67 2.90 24.24
CA GLU A 6 -15.56 2.37 23.44
C GLU A 6 -14.38 1.97 24.31
N GLU A 7 -13.99 2.78 25.30
CA GLU A 7 -12.94 2.45 26.27
C GLU A 7 -13.36 1.32 27.20
N ALA A 8 -14.61 1.23 27.62
CA ALA A 8 -15.12 0.11 28.42
C ALA A 8 -15.15 -1.21 27.63
N ALA A 9 -15.51 -1.15 26.34
CA ALA A 9 -15.43 -2.30 25.44
C ALA A 9 -13.98 -2.77 25.26
N ARG A 10 -13.05 -1.84 25.12
CA ARG A 10 -11.62 -2.08 25.00
C ARG A 10 -11.02 -2.73 26.27
N ILE A 11 -11.41 -2.26 27.46
CA ILE A 11 -11.00 -2.87 28.73
C ILE A 11 -11.49 -4.32 28.81
N ARG A 12 -12.72 -4.59 28.38
CA ARG A 12 -13.27 -5.97 28.35
C ARG A 12 -12.52 -6.85 27.35
N GLU A 13 -12.14 -6.32 26.21
CA GLU A 13 -11.36 -7.04 25.20
C GLU A 13 -9.95 -7.37 25.71
N ILE A 14 -9.28 -6.42 26.35
CA ILE A 14 -7.99 -6.63 27.03
C ILE A 14 -8.11 -7.71 28.14
N ALA A 15 -9.17 -7.67 28.93
CA ALA A 15 -9.40 -8.66 29.98
C ALA A 15 -9.70 -10.06 29.42
N ARG A 16 -10.36 -10.16 28.25
CA ARG A 16 -10.63 -11.43 27.55
C ARG A 16 -9.41 -11.97 26.82
N SER A 17 -8.59 -11.10 26.22
CA SER A 17 -7.36 -11.47 25.48
C SER A 17 -6.16 -11.73 26.41
N GLY A 18 -6.28 -11.54 27.72
CA GLY A 18 -5.19 -11.56 28.69
C GLY A 18 -4.39 -12.88 28.79
N ARG A 19 -4.76 -13.94 28.08
CA ARG A 19 -4.00 -15.19 27.97
C ARG A 19 -3.63 -15.58 26.55
N ASN A 20 -4.37 -15.14 25.53
CA ASN A 20 -4.05 -15.43 24.12
C ASN A 20 -4.28 -14.20 23.26
N GLN A 21 -3.21 -13.54 22.85
CA GLN A 21 -3.25 -12.33 22.05
C GLN A 21 -3.64 -12.57 20.56
N LEU A 22 -3.75 -13.82 20.14
CA LEU A 22 -4.15 -14.23 18.79
C LEU A 22 -5.64 -14.66 18.74
N VAL A 23 -6.46 -14.17 19.68
CA VAL A 23 -7.91 -14.40 19.71
C VAL A 23 -8.65 -13.08 19.59
N GLY A 24 -9.77 -13.08 18.80
CA GLY A 24 -10.57 -11.90 18.54
C GLY A 24 -10.09 -11.11 17.32
N ALA A 25 -10.98 -10.35 16.72
CA ALA A 25 -10.71 -9.60 15.49
C ALA A 25 -9.52 -8.65 15.63
N LEU A 26 -8.72 -8.54 14.57
CA LEU A 26 -7.70 -7.52 14.39
C LEU A 26 -8.18 -6.49 13.37
N LYS A 27 -8.36 -5.24 13.81
CA LYS A 27 -8.82 -4.14 12.97
C LYS A 27 -7.65 -3.55 12.20
N LEU A 28 -7.56 -3.88 10.92
CA LEU A 28 -6.45 -3.52 10.05
C LEU A 28 -6.88 -2.51 8.98
N GLY A 29 -6.28 -1.33 9.02
CA GLY A 29 -6.37 -0.36 7.93
C GLY A 29 -5.34 -0.65 6.84
N VAL A 30 -5.69 -0.45 5.58
CA VAL A 30 -4.75 -0.59 4.45
C VAL A 30 -5.00 0.52 3.45
N ILE A 31 -3.94 1.16 2.95
CA ILE A 31 -4.09 2.18 1.90
C ILE A 31 -4.57 1.55 0.60
N TYR A 32 -5.46 2.26 -0.12
CA TYR A 32 -6.08 1.81 -1.39
C TYR A 32 -5.11 1.26 -2.43
N THR A 33 -3.87 1.78 -2.45
CA THR A 33 -2.86 1.37 -3.44
C THR A 33 -2.07 0.13 -3.06
N VAL A 34 -2.35 -0.47 -1.89
CA VAL A 34 -1.74 -1.72 -1.39
C VAL A 34 -2.80 -2.80 -1.20
N ALA A 35 -3.97 -2.45 -0.67
CA ALA A 35 -5.00 -3.40 -0.28
C ALA A 35 -5.36 -4.43 -1.36
N PRO A 36 -5.70 -4.06 -2.61
CA PRO A 36 -6.12 -5.03 -3.64
C PRO A 36 -5.03 -6.06 -3.99
N TYR A 37 -3.76 -5.70 -3.78
CA TYR A 37 -2.61 -6.50 -4.21
C TYR A 37 -1.97 -7.32 -3.09
N LEU A 38 -2.18 -6.93 -1.82
CA LEU A 38 -1.63 -7.62 -0.66
C LEU A 38 -2.68 -8.50 0.02
N LEU A 39 -3.90 -8.01 0.23
CA LEU A 39 -4.91 -8.70 1.02
C LEU A 39 -5.29 -10.09 0.50
N PRO A 40 -5.41 -10.33 -0.83
CA PRO A 40 -5.75 -11.66 -1.33
C PRO A 40 -4.80 -12.77 -0.92
N ASP A 41 -3.52 -12.44 -0.72
CA ASP A 41 -2.50 -13.39 -0.28
C ASP A 41 -2.34 -13.36 1.25
N LEU A 42 -2.45 -12.18 1.87
CA LEU A 42 -2.30 -11.99 3.32
C LEU A 42 -3.40 -12.67 4.13
N ILE A 43 -4.67 -12.55 3.69
CA ILE A 43 -5.81 -13.10 4.45
C ILE A 43 -5.65 -14.61 4.69
N PRO A 44 -5.41 -15.45 3.67
CA PRO A 44 -5.24 -16.89 3.90
C PRO A 44 -3.97 -17.21 4.71
N ALA A 45 -2.87 -16.50 4.50
CA ALA A 45 -1.63 -16.71 5.25
C ALA A 45 -1.81 -16.38 6.73
N LEU A 46 -2.44 -15.25 7.05
CA LEU A 46 -2.72 -14.90 8.45
C LEU A 46 -3.73 -15.86 9.10
N HIS A 47 -4.75 -16.29 8.36
CA HIS A 47 -5.71 -17.26 8.87
C HIS A 47 -5.05 -18.60 9.22
N ALA A 48 -4.06 -19.03 8.43
CA ALA A 48 -3.30 -20.25 8.75
C ALA A 48 -2.46 -20.10 10.03
N LEU A 49 -1.86 -18.92 10.27
CA LEU A 49 -1.05 -18.64 11.46
C LEU A 49 -1.88 -18.36 12.71
N ALA A 50 -3.01 -17.70 12.58
CA ALA A 50 -3.84 -17.23 13.68
C ALA A 50 -5.35 -17.38 13.35
N PRO A 51 -5.88 -18.61 13.29
CA PRO A 51 -7.24 -18.87 12.81
C PRO A 51 -8.34 -18.25 13.70
N GLN A 52 -8.03 -17.94 14.96
CA GLN A 52 -8.96 -17.28 15.88
C GLN A 52 -8.86 -15.76 15.89
N MET A 53 -8.03 -15.17 14.99
CA MET A 53 -7.83 -13.74 14.83
C MET A 53 -8.26 -13.29 13.42
N PRO A 54 -9.58 -13.22 13.13
CA PRO A 54 -10.06 -12.72 11.85
C PRO A 54 -9.70 -11.25 11.68
N LEU A 55 -9.51 -10.82 10.42
CA LEU A 55 -9.30 -9.41 10.07
C LEU A 55 -10.64 -8.68 9.94
N ASP A 56 -10.72 -7.50 10.55
CA ASP A 56 -11.71 -6.47 10.27
C ASP A 56 -11.00 -5.36 9.47
N LEU A 57 -11.37 -5.20 8.20
CA LEU A 57 -10.60 -4.45 7.21
C LEU A 57 -11.22 -3.09 6.90
N GLU A 58 -10.39 -2.05 6.92
CA GLU A 58 -10.72 -0.71 6.43
C GLU A 58 -9.72 -0.31 5.33
N GLU A 59 -10.22 -0.01 4.13
CA GLU A 59 -9.42 0.61 3.07
C GLU A 59 -9.66 2.12 3.06
N ASN A 60 -8.58 2.91 3.13
CA ASN A 60 -8.72 4.36 3.17
C ASN A 60 -7.43 5.09 2.75
N LEU A 61 -7.47 6.41 2.69
CA LEU A 61 -6.31 7.29 2.55
C LEU A 61 -5.48 7.30 3.83
N THR A 62 -4.18 7.60 3.70
CA THR A 62 -3.23 7.62 4.83
C THR A 62 -3.70 8.51 5.99
N GLU A 63 -4.22 9.70 5.70
CA GLU A 63 -4.72 10.62 6.73
C GLU A 63 -5.90 10.04 7.52
N SER A 64 -6.86 9.43 6.84
CA SER A 64 -8.02 8.79 7.49
C SER A 64 -7.60 7.61 8.36
N LEU A 65 -6.66 6.79 7.87
CA LEU A 65 -6.09 5.68 8.64
C LEU A 65 -5.31 6.18 9.86
N GLU A 66 -4.58 7.30 9.75
CA GLU A 66 -3.91 7.90 10.89
C GLU A 66 -4.90 8.31 11.99
N VAL A 67 -5.99 8.98 11.63
CA VAL A 67 -7.05 9.36 12.57
C VAL A 67 -7.67 8.13 13.23
N SER A 68 -7.99 7.10 12.45
CA SER A 68 -8.57 5.84 12.93
C SER A 68 -7.59 5.09 13.84
N LEU A 69 -6.31 5.10 13.52
CA LEU A 69 -5.26 4.47 14.31
C LEU A 69 -5.06 5.19 15.66
N LYS A 70 -4.95 6.52 15.66
CA LYS A 70 -4.79 7.34 16.88
C LYS A 70 -5.98 7.23 17.82
N SER A 71 -7.20 7.21 17.30
CA SER A 71 -8.42 7.08 18.09
C SER A 71 -8.69 5.67 18.62
N GLY A 72 -7.93 4.66 18.15
CA GLY A 72 -8.14 3.26 18.54
C GLY A 72 -9.24 2.54 17.78
N ARG A 73 -9.82 3.16 16.75
CA ARG A 73 -10.75 2.47 15.84
C ARG A 73 -10.05 1.41 15.01
N LEU A 74 -8.77 1.62 14.68
CA LEU A 74 -7.89 0.61 14.10
C LEU A 74 -6.84 0.16 15.11
N ASP A 75 -6.43 -1.08 15.01
CA ASP A 75 -5.35 -1.69 15.78
C ASP A 75 -4.00 -1.48 15.10
N ALA A 76 -3.97 -1.69 13.80
CA ALA A 76 -2.81 -1.51 12.95
C ALA A 76 -3.20 -0.91 11.59
N ALA A 77 -2.21 -0.37 10.86
CA ALA A 77 -2.40 0.11 9.51
C ALA A 77 -1.20 -0.24 8.61
N ILE A 78 -1.45 -0.65 7.38
CA ILE A 78 -0.43 -0.82 6.34
C ILE A 78 -0.44 0.44 5.49
N ILE A 79 0.70 1.14 5.50
CA ILE A 79 0.89 2.48 4.91
C ILE A 79 2.20 2.55 4.12
N ALA A 80 2.38 3.62 3.36
CA ALA A 80 3.68 3.95 2.77
C ALA A 80 4.43 4.97 3.63
N LEU A 81 5.76 4.81 3.72
CA LEU A 81 6.64 5.78 4.36
C LEU A 81 6.94 6.98 3.41
N PRO A 82 7.20 8.20 3.95
CA PRO A 82 7.37 8.51 5.38
C PRO A 82 6.04 8.59 6.15
N PHE A 83 6.02 8.04 7.37
CA PHE A 83 4.87 8.11 8.28
C PHE A 83 5.36 8.00 9.72
N ALA A 84 5.23 9.05 10.51
CA ALA A 84 5.77 9.11 11.86
C ALA A 84 4.90 9.93 12.84
N PRO A 85 3.60 9.65 13.00
CA PRO A 85 2.78 10.39 13.96
C PRO A 85 3.21 10.10 15.41
N PRO A 86 3.07 11.08 16.31
CA PRO A 86 3.36 10.87 17.73
C PRO A 86 2.56 9.69 18.31
N GLY A 87 3.21 8.86 19.13
CA GLY A 87 2.58 7.71 19.79
C GLY A 87 2.38 6.47 18.90
N VAL A 88 2.78 6.54 17.63
CA VAL A 88 2.72 5.43 16.68
C VAL A 88 4.11 4.82 16.52
N ALA A 89 4.19 3.50 16.46
CA ALA A 89 5.36 2.74 16.05
C ALA A 89 5.17 2.29 14.60
N THR A 90 6.28 2.20 13.86
CA THR A 90 6.29 1.68 12.49
C THR A 90 7.36 0.60 12.32
N ALA A 91 7.08 -0.40 11.51
CA ALA A 91 8.06 -1.39 11.07
C ALA A 91 8.01 -1.52 9.55
N LEU A 92 9.17 -1.43 8.92
CA LEU A 92 9.28 -1.68 7.49
C LEU A 92 8.85 -3.12 7.17
N LEU A 93 8.01 -3.26 6.16
CA LEU A 93 7.55 -4.56 5.65
C LEU A 93 8.34 -4.94 4.39
N TYR A 94 8.30 -4.08 3.38
CA TYR A 94 9.00 -4.30 2.11
C TYR A 94 9.19 -3.00 1.33
N GLU A 95 10.08 -3.06 0.34
CA GLU A 95 10.26 -2.02 -0.66
C GLU A 95 9.61 -2.44 -1.98
N GLU A 96 8.89 -1.52 -2.60
CA GLU A 96 8.12 -1.77 -3.81
C GLU A 96 8.55 -0.81 -4.92
N PRO A 97 9.23 -1.32 -5.98
CA PRO A 97 9.63 -0.49 -7.12
C PRO A 97 8.44 -0.09 -7.97
N PHE A 98 8.58 1.05 -8.65
CA PHE A 98 7.63 1.56 -9.62
C PHE A 98 7.99 1.09 -11.03
N GLN A 99 6.97 1.03 -11.90
CA GLN A 99 7.12 0.79 -13.32
C GLN A 99 6.21 1.74 -14.10
N VAL A 100 6.68 2.17 -15.25
CA VAL A 100 5.84 2.86 -16.23
C VAL A 100 4.90 1.85 -16.85
N VAL A 101 3.66 2.23 -17.10
CA VAL A 101 2.69 1.41 -17.85
C VAL A 101 2.22 2.19 -19.06
N VAL A 102 2.22 1.51 -20.18
CA VAL A 102 1.89 2.10 -21.49
C VAL A 102 0.91 1.19 -22.25
N PRO A 103 0.12 1.76 -23.19
CA PRO A 103 -0.65 0.94 -24.12
C PRO A 103 0.26 -0.02 -24.92
N SER A 104 -0.25 -1.18 -25.34
CA SER A 104 0.52 -2.17 -26.13
C SER A 104 1.12 -1.59 -27.43
N GLU A 105 0.44 -0.63 -28.05
CA GLU A 105 0.89 0.03 -29.28
C GLU A 105 1.82 1.23 -29.04
N HIS A 106 2.14 1.55 -27.78
CA HIS A 106 2.96 2.70 -27.46
C HIS A 106 4.43 2.48 -27.90
N LYS A 107 5.13 3.57 -28.29
CA LYS A 107 6.56 3.53 -28.69
C LYS A 107 7.49 2.91 -27.64
N TRP A 108 7.10 2.95 -26.36
CA TRP A 108 7.88 2.38 -25.26
C TRP A 108 7.57 0.90 -24.97
N ALA A 109 6.52 0.33 -25.55
CA ALA A 109 6.13 -1.06 -25.25
C ALA A 109 7.23 -2.10 -25.56
N LYS A 110 8.16 -1.77 -26.47
CA LYS A 110 9.29 -2.65 -26.83
C LYS A 110 10.61 -2.24 -26.16
N ARG A 111 10.60 -1.23 -25.29
CA ARG A 111 11.83 -0.74 -24.61
C ARG A 111 12.14 -1.59 -23.39
N ARG A 112 13.44 -1.67 -23.08
CA ARG A 112 13.92 -2.38 -21.86
C ARG A 112 13.76 -1.53 -20.61
N SER A 113 13.78 -0.21 -20.73
CA SER A 113 13.59 0.74 -19.63
C SER A 113 13.29 2.14 -20.14
N VAL A 114 12.76 3.00 -19.27
CA VAL A 114 12.44 4.40 -19.48
C VAL A 114 13.05 5.22 -18.35
N HIS A 115 13.65 6.38 -18.65
CA HIS A 115 14.11 7.32 -17.62
C HIS A 115 12.90 8.16 -17.12
N PRO A 116 12.84 8.53 -15.82
CA PRO A 116 11.78 9.39 -15.31
C PRO A 116 11.55 10.68 -16.11
N ASP A 117 12.61 11.33 -16.57
CA ASP A 117 12.54 12.57 -17.35
C ASP A 117 11.88 12.38 -18.72
N GLU A 118 11.84 11.16 -19.27
CA GLU A 118 11.20 10.89 -20.55
C GLU A 118 9.66 10.94 -20.48
N LEU A 119 9.09 10.98 -19.27
CA LEU A 119 7.65 11.17 -19.07
C LEU A 119 7.17 12.58 -19.42
N VAL A 120 8.10 13.52 -19.64
CA VAL A 120 7.80 14.87 -20.14
C VAL A 120 7.10 14.78 -21.50
N GLY A 121 6.00 15.49 -21.63
CA GLY A 121 5.23 15.56 -22.88
C GLY A 121 4.31 14.36 -23.13
N GLU A 122 4.35 13.32 -22.28
CA GLU A 122 3.37 12.24 -22.34
C GLU A 122 2.08 12.62 -21.62
N HIS A 123 0.95 12.14 -22.12
CA HIS A 123 -0.33 12.22 -21.40
C HIS A 123 -0.29 11.33 -20.16
N ALA A 124 -0.07 11.93 -18.99
CA ALA A 124 0.02 11.19 -17.74
C ALA A 124 -1.35 10.96 -17.11
N ILE A 125 -1.58 9.75 -16.64
CA ILE A 125 -2.75 9.37 -15.85
C ILE A 125 -2.29 9.17 -14.42
N LEU A 126 -2.82 9.94 -13.46
CA LEU A 126 -2.41 9.92 -12.06
C LEU A 126 -3.59 9.66 -11.13
N LEU A 127 -3.29 9.26 -9.91
CA LEU A 127 -4.29 9.28 -8.84
C LEU A 127 -4.64 10.71 -8.43
N ASN A 128 -5.82 10.91 -7.86
CA ASN A 128 -6.24 12.17 -7.28
C ASN A 128 -5.37 12.57 -6.08
N VAL A 129 -5.45 13.84 -5.71
CA VAL A 129 -4.85 14.39 -4.48
C VAL A 129 -5.36 13.62 -3.27
N GLY A 130 -4.50 13.41 -2.27
CA GLY A 130 -4.76 12.62 -1.07
C GLY A 130 -4.21 11.19 -1.11
N HIS A 131 -3.93 10.65 -2.30
CA HIS A 131 -3.22 9.37 -2.41
C HIS A 131 -1.71 9.58 -2.26
N CYS A 132 -1.09 9.07 -1.20
CA CYS A 132 0.35 9.18 -0.98
C CYS A 132 1.18 8.62 -2.16
N PHE A 133 0.66 7.63 -2.88
CA PHE A 133 1.32 7.09 -4.08
C PHE A 133 1.43 8.13 -5.19
N ARG A 134 0.42 9.00 -5.37
CA ARG A 134 0.51 10.11 -6.32
C ARG A 134 1.69 11.02 -6.01
N ASP A 135 1.83 11.42 -4.74
CA ASP A 135 2.90 12.34 -4.34
C ASP A 135 4.26 11.67 -4.51
N GLN A 136 4.39 10.38 -4.18
CA GLN A 136 5.61 9.59 -4.41
C GLN A 136 5.96 9.47 -5.90
N VAL A 137 4.96 9.38 -6.79
CA VAL A 137 5.20 9.40 -8.26
C VAL A 137 5.67 10.77 -8.71
N LEU A 138 5.10 11.85 -8.18
CA LEU A 138 5.51 13.22 -8.52
C LEU A 138 6.89 13.57 -7.96
N ASP A 139 7.25 13.04 -6.80
CA ASP A 139 8.61 13.18 -6.24
C ASP A 139 9.65 12.44 -7.10
N ALA A 140 9.28 11.27 -7.61
CA ALA A 140 10.14 10.46 -8.47
C ALA A 140 10.22 10.97 -9.92
N CYS A 141 9.18 11.64 -10.39
CA CYS A 141 9.02 12.15 -11.73
C CYS A 141 8.50 13.60 -11.67
N PRO A 142 9.33 14.58 -11.23
CA PRO A 142 8.90 15.96 -11.00
C PRO A 142 8.31 16.63 -12.25
N GLU A 143 8.73 16.18 -13.41
CA GLU A 143 8.26 16.70 -14.70
C GLU A 143 6.76 16.48 -14.92
N LEU A 144 6.15 15.49 -14.28
CA LEU A 144 4.70 15.25 -14.30
C LEU A 144 3.89 16.27 -13.50
N ASN A 145 4.54 17.09 -12.68
CA ASN A 145 3.89 18.16 -11.90
C ASN A 145 3.79 19.50 -12.65
N ARG A 146 4.29 19.58 -13.88
CA ARG A 146 4.22 20.80 -14.68
C ARG A 146 2.78 21.07 -15.09
N GLN A 147 2.37 22.35 -15.03
CA GLN A 147 0.99 22.78 -15.30
C GLN A 147 0.54 22.58 -16.76
N ASP A 148 1.48 22.48 -17.66
CA ASP A 148 1.28 22.32 -19.10
C ASP A 148 1.18 20.86 -19.57
N VAL A 149 1.41 19.88 -18.66
CA VAL A 149 1.25 18.45 -18.98
C VAL A 149 -0.21 18.03 -18.79
N PRO A 150 -0.88 17.56 -19.86
CA PRO A 150 -2.23 17.03 -19.73
C PRO A 150 -2.24 15.82 -18.79
N THR A 151 -3.03 15.91 -17.73
CA THR A 151 -3.18 14.83 -16.73
C THR A 151 -4.63 14.44 -16.55
N ALA A 152 -4.94 13.17 -16.79
CA ALA A 152 -6.20 12.59 -16.36
C ALA A 152 -6.05 12.07 -14.91
N ARG A 153 -7.14 12.08 -14.14
CA ARG A 153 -7.11 11.71 -12.71
C ARG A 153 -8.23 10.78 -12.34
N THR A 154 -7.94 9.85 -11.42
CA THR A 154 -8.89 8.90 -10.86
C THR A 154 -8.50 8.51 -9.43
N ASN A 155 -9.35 7.76 -8.73
CA ASN A 155 -9.09 7.31 -7.35
C ASN A 155 -8.61 5.85 -7.26
N SER A 156 -8.53 5.12 -8.37
CA SER A 156 -8.22 3.69 -8.37
C SER A 156 -7.11 3.34 -9.35
N LEU A 157 -6.13 2.55 -8.92
CA LEU A 157 -5.08 2.03 -9.80
C LEU A 157 -5.65 1.10 -10.89
N GLU A 158 -6.75 0.39 -10.62
CA GLU A 158 -7.43 -0.41 -11.64
C GLU A 158 -8.06 0.46 -12.72
N THR A 159 -8.66 1.60 -12.33
CA THR A 159 -9.16 2.59 -13.28
C THR A 159 -8.01 3.20 -14.08
N VAL A 160 -6.89 3.53 -13.44
CA VAL A 160 -5.66 3.98 -14.14
C VAL A 160 -5.25 2.96 -15.20
N ARG A 161 -5.19 1.68 -14.85
CA ARG A 161 -4.84 0.59 -15.79
C ARG A 161 -5.79 0.52 -16.98
N ASN A 162 -7.09 0.60 -16.72
CA ASN A 162 -8.10 0.57 -17.78
C ASN A 162 -8.01 1.80 -18.70
N MET A 163 -7.71 2.98 -18.16
CA MET A 163 -7.50 4.19 -18.96
C MET A 163 -6.25 4.04 -19.84
N VAL A 164 -5.15 3.49 -19.31
CA VAL A 164 -3.96 3.17 -20.12
C VAL A 164 -4.30 2.14 -21.20
N ALA A 165 -5.00 1.06 -20.84
CA ALA A 165 -5.44 0.03 -21.80
C ALA A 165 -6.30 0.59 -22.94
N SER A 166 -7.05 1.66 -22.68
CA SER A 166 -7.88 2.37 -23.64
C SER A 166 -7.10 3.40 -24.49
N GLY A 167 -5.78 3.50 -24.31
CA GLY A 167 -4.93 4.42 -25.07
C GLY A 167 -5.02 5.89 -24.62
N LEU A 168 -5.60 6.20 -23.47
CA LEU A 168 -5.79 7.57 -22.99
C LEU A 168 -4.50 8.22 -22.49
N GLY A 169 -3.41 7.46 -22.35
CA GLY A 169 -2.11 7.97 -21.92
C GLY A 169 -1.24 6.91 -21.29
N VAL A 170 -0.23 7.35 -20.54
CA VAL A 170 0.71 6.50 -19.80
C VAL A 170 0.56 6.73 -18.30
N SER A 171 1.06 5.81 -17.48
CA SER A 171 1.04 5.99 -16.03
C SER A 171 2.24 5.33 -15.36
N VAL A 172 2.33 5.53 -14.05
CA VAL A 172 3.26 4.83 -13.17
C VAL A 172 2.44 4.00 -12.19
N LEU A 173 2.75 2.71 -12.08
CA LEU A 173 2.09 1.80 -11.14
C LEU A 173 3.14 1.12 -10.23
N PRO A 174 2.75 0.72 -9.02
CA PRO A 174 3.60 -0.10 -8.17
C PRO A 174 3.68 -1.51 -8.75
N ARG A 175 4.83 -2.18 -8.57
CA ARG A 175 5.09 -3.50 -9.17
C ARG A 175 4.03 -4.55 -8.81
N ASP A 176 3.52 -4.52 -7.57
CA ASP A 176 2.56 -5.52 -7.12
C ASP A 176 1.21 -5.41 -7.85
N ALA A 177 0.89 -4.22 -8.38
CA ALA A 177 -0.26 -4.02 -9.27
C ALA A 177 -0.06 -4.61 -10.68
N LEU A 178 1.13 -5.11 -11.01
CA LEU A 178 1.51 -5.59 -12.34
C LEU A 178 1.89 -7.09 -12.35
N THR A 179 1.56 -7.80 -11.30
CA THR A 179 1.78 -9.26 -11.23
C THR A 179 0.87 -10.00 -12.23
N PRO A 180 1.19 -11.25 -12.60
CA PRO A 180 0.41 -12.03 -13.58
C PRO A 180 -1.10 -12.08 -13.31
N LYS A 181 -1.50 -12.03 -12.02
CA LYS A 181 -2.90 -11.98 -11.59
C LYS A 181 -3.66 -10.77 -12.16
N TYR A 182 -2.96 -9.67 -12.42
CA TYR A 182 -3.52 -8.40 -12.92
C TYR A 182 -3.04 -8.08 -14.35
N HIS A 183 -2.55 -9.09 -15.07
CA HIS A 183 -2.03 -8.93 -16.42
C HIS A 183 -3.13 -8.56 -17.40
N SER A 184 -2.82 -7.66 -18.33
CA SER A 184 -3.66 -7.29 -19.47
C SER A 184 -2.78 -7.25 -20.72
N ASN A 185 -3.24 -7.84 -21.81
CA ASN A 185 -2.53 -7.79 -23.10
C ASN A 185 -2.53 -6.37 -23.71
N LEU A 186 -3.35 -5.47 -23.19
CA LEU A 186 -3.48 -4.09 -23.67
C LEU A 186 -2.54 -3.11 -22.96
N VAL A 187 -1.89 -3.56 -21.88
CA VAL A 187 -0.99 -2.74 -21.05
C VAL A 187 0.37 -3.41 -20.92
N VAL A 188 1.42 -2.68 -21.25
CA VAL A 188 2.80 -3.16 -21.15
C VAL A 188 3.52 -2.44 -20.01
N PRO A 189 3.98 -3.15 -18.98
CA PRO A 189 4.85 -2.58 -17.97
C PRO A 189 6.27 -2.42 -18.51
N VAL A 190 6.84 -1.22 -18.35
CA VAL A 190 8.21 -0.90 -18.74
C VAL A 190 8.98 -0.46 -17.49
N PRO A 191 10.06 -1.14 -17.12
CA PRO A 191 10.87 -0.76 -15.97
C PRO A 191 11.46 0.64 -16.10
N PHE A 192 11.67 1.33 -14.98
CA PHE A 192 12.55 2.50 -14.97
C PHE A 192 14.02 2.11 -15.12
N THR A 193 14.83 3.02 -15.65
CA THR A 193 16.29 2.92 -15.56
C THR A 193 16.74 2.90 -14.09
N LYS A 194 17.86 2.23 -13.81
CA LYS A 194 18.40 2.16 -12.44
C LYS A 194 19.13 3.45 -12.06
N PRO A 195 18.99 3.94 -10.81
CA PRO A 195 18.15 3.38 -9.74
C PRO A 195 16.67 3.63 -10.02
N ALA A 196 15.85 2.56 -9.98
CA ALA A 196 14.42 2.68 -10.21
C ALA A 196 13.74 3.34 -9.00
N PRO A 197 12.78 4.26 -9.20
CA PRO A 197 11.97 4.78 -8.12
C PRO A 197 11.23 3.66 -7.38
N SER A 198 11.08 3.81 -6.08
CA SER A 198 10.41 2.84 -5.21
C SER A 198 9.71 3.52 -4.05
N ARG A 199 8.84 2.78 -3.38
CA ARG A 199 8.25 3.17 -2.10
C ARG A 199 8.52 2.11 -1.03
N ARG A 200 8.50 2.53 0.22
CA ARG A 200 8.64 1.65 1.38
C ARG A 200 7.28 1.46 2.04
N ILE A 201 6.81 0.22 2.10
CA ILE A 201 5.56 -0.15 2.76
C ILE A 201 5.88 -0.58 4.19
N ALA A 202 5.12 -0.08 5.15
CA ALA A 202 5.32 -0.31 6.56
C ALA A 202 4.01 -0.66 7.27
N LEU A 203 4.13 -1.42 8.36
CA LEU A 203 3.09 -1.61 9.34
C LEU A 203 3.21 -0.53 10.40
N ALA A 204 2.10 0.08 10.77
CA ALA A 204 1.99 1.10 11.81
C ALA A 204 0.98 0.65 12.86
N TRP A 205 1.29 0.90 14.16
CA TRP A 205 0.38 0.61 15.29
C TRP A 205 0.66 1.57 16.43
N ARG A 206 -0.33 1.75 17.33
CA ARG A 206 -0.09 2.55 18.55
C ARG A 206 0.93 1.85 19.44
N LYS A 207 1.90 2.60 20.00
CA LYS A 207 2.88 2.07 20.98
C LYS A 207 2.18 1.44 22.20
N SER A 208 0.98 1.89 22.52
CA SER A 208 0.14 1.36 23.61
C SER A 208 -0.74 0.17 23.22
N PHE A 209 -0.60 -0.36 22.00
CA PHE A 209 -1.43 -1.48 21.56
C PHE A 209 -1.14 -2.74 22.37
N PRO A 210 -2.17 -3.39 23.00
CA PRO A 210 -1.95 -4.38 24.04
C PRO A 210 -1.66 -5.79 23.53
N ARG A 211 -1.66 -6.02 22.20
CA ARG A 211 -1.51 -7.34 21.57
C ARG A 211 -0.27 -7.42 20.67
N PRO A 212 0.98 -7.31 21.20
CA PRO A 212 2.19 -7.34 20.37
C PRO A 212 2.35 -8.64 19.57
N GLN A 213 1.86 -9.79 20.06
CA GLN A 213 1.89 -11.05 19.29
C GLN A 213 1.02 -10.98 18.04
N ALA A 214 -0.08 -10.23 18.06
CA ALA A 214 -0.91 -10.01 16.85
C ALA A 214 -0.14 -9.21 15.78
N ILE A 215 0.65 -8.23 16.19
CA ILE A 215 1.53 -7.48 15.28
C ILE A 215 2.61 -8.40 14.68
N GLU A 216 3.24 -9.23 15.49
CA GLU A 216 4.25 -10.18 14.99
C GLU A 216 3.65 -11.25 14.07
N ALA A 217 2.47 -11.78 14.37
CA ALA A 217 1.77 -12.71 13.47
C ALA A 217 1.43 -12.06 12.11
N LEU A 218 0.96 -10.82 12.15
CA LEU A 218 0.68 -10.07 10.92
C LEU A 218 1.97 -9.82 10.11
N ARG A 219 3.07 -9.44 10.76
CA ARG A 219 4.37 -9.27 10.10
C ARG A 219 4.89 -10.56 9.49
N ALA A 220 4.78 -11.67 10.21
CA ALA A 220 5.18 -13.00 9.73
C ALA A 220 4.37 -13.42 8.49
N ALA A 221 3.04 -13.25 8.52
CA ALA A 221 2.18 -13.53 7.38
C ALA A 221 2.55 -12.68 6.14
N ILE A 222 2.84 -11.39 6.34
CA ILE A 222 3.27 -10.51 5.25
C ILE A 222 4.63 -10.94 4.70
N ALA A 223 5.58 -11.30 5.55
CA ALA A 223 6.90 -11.78 5.13
C ALA A 223 6.82 -13.08 4.34
N GLU A 224 5.88 -13.97 4.65
CA GLU A 224 5.62 -15.20 3.91
C GLU A 224 5.14 -14.90 2.48
N VAL A 225 4.17 -14.00 2.32
CA VAL A 225 3.58 -13.67 1.01
C VAL A 225 4.41 -12.68 0.20
N ARG A 226 5.47 -12.08 0.79
CA ARG A 226 6.41 -11.13 0.14
C ARG A 226 7.89 -11.49 0.40
N PRO A 227 8.33 -12.73 0.10
CA PRO A 227 9.66 -13.21 0.51
C PRO A 227 10.83 -12.49 -0.16
N ALA A 228 10.67 -12.00 -1.39
CA ALA A 228 11.76 -11.37 -2.15
C ALA A 228 12.16 -9.99 -1.63
N THR A 229 11.26 -9.30 -0.93
CA THR A 229 11.44 -7.93 -0.41
C THR A 229 11.81 -7.91 1.08
N ALA A 230 11.47 -8.96 1.83
CA ALA A 230 11.81 -9.08 3.25
C ALA A 230 13.34 -9.19 3.49
N ARG A 231 14.13 -9.63 2.51
CA ARG A 231 15.60 -9.77 2.64
C ARG A 231 16.35 -8.44 2.74
N LEU A 232 15.77 -7.32 2.33
CA LEU A 232 16.39 -5.99 2.44
C LEU A 232 16.21 -5.38 3.83
N ALA A 233 15.13 -5.70 4.54
CA ALA A 233 14.84 -5.21 5.90
C ALA A 233 15.74 -5.81 6.99
N SER A 234 16.44 -6.92 6.73
CA SER A 234 17.34 -7.59 7.68
C SER A 234 18.80 -7.11 7.64
N ARG A 235 19.11 -6.10 6.81
CA ARG A 235 20.48 -5.58 6.62
C ARG A 235 20.67 -4.12 7.05
N SER A 236 19.74 -3.58 7.86
CA SER A 236 19.87 -2.22 8.43
C SER A 236 20.03 -2.27 9.93
#